data_b81d1b06a2a145128a1ce8bdd9dec527
#
_entry.id   b81d1b06a2a145128a1ce8bdd9dec527
#
_cell.length_a   1.000
_cell.length_b   1.000
_cell.length_c   1.000
_cell.angle_alpha   90.00
_cell.angle_beta   90.00
_cell.angle_gamma   90.00
#
_symmetry.space_group_name_H-M   'P 1'
#
loop_
_entity.id
_entity.type
_entity.pdbx_description
1 polymer ?
#
loop_
_entity_poly.entity_id
_entity_poly.type
_entity_poly.pdbx_seq_one_letter_code
_entity_poly.pdbx_strand_id
1 'polypeptide(L)'
;GVLEGLKDANYRIVIFFPTNRKEIPDYLRREFEDEQVILEGVPDVVARGYSFFADKASFLVYTSSSWVYSQINLKRLQRSRFLKYFDIVFYGTLSKLHFLKTLVRFLERKIFDHDAYAHYFEKYEPSLVFSTSVMAKLDISMMKEARKRGIPTLSMPKSWDNVTMQLYRFVPDRLIVQNNIMKKSVARVQRINPDDIFVCGF
;
A
#
# COMPACT_ATOMS: atom_id res chain seq x y z
N GLY A 1 16.42 5.19 14.79
CA GLY A 1 15.20 4.65 14.13
C GLY A 1 15.49 3.52 13.15
N VAL A 2 14.54 3.20 12.24
CA VAL A 2 14.70 2.08 11.29
C VAL A 2 15.95 2.26 10.40
N LEU A 3 16.18 3.47 9.90
CA LEU A 3 17.35 3.77 9.07
C LEU A 3 18.67 3.54 9.81
N GLU A 4 18.78 3.98 11.04
CA GLU A 4 19.96 3.76 11.88
C GLU A 4 20.21 2.26 12.10
N GLY A 5 19.19 1.52 12.51
CA GLY A 5 19.32 0.07 12.70
C GLY A 5 19.73 -0.67 11.42
N LEU A 6 19.29 -0.23 10.23
CA LEU A 6 19.72 -0.81 8.96
C LEU A 6 21.18 -0.43 8.63
N LYS A 7 21.60 0.80 8.94
CA LYS A 7 22.99 1.23 8.79
C LYS A 7 23.94 0.45 9.71
N ASP A 8 23.56 0.30 10.99
CA ASP A 8 24.31 -0.47 11.98
C ASP A 8 24.46 -1.94 11.54
N ALA A 9 23.47 -2.48 10.85
CA ALA A 9 23.52 -3.82 10.24
C ALA A 9 24.24 -3.86 8.88
N ASN A 10 24.89 -2.76 8.48
CA ASN A 10 25.69 -2.62 7.25
C ASN A 10 24.88 -2.85 5.95
N TYR A 11 23.59 -2.45 5.93
CA TYR A 11 22.79 -2.48 4.70
C TYR A 11 23.03 -1.22 3.88
N ARG A 12 23.12 -1.39 2.55
CA ARG A 12 22.98 -0.28 1.60
C ARG A 12 21.51 0.00 1.38
N ILE A 13 21.08 1.23 1.58
CA ILE A 13 19.68 1.63 1.57
C ILE A 13 19.41 2.54 0.38
N VAL A 14 18.39 2.20 -0.40
CA VAL A 14 17.89 3.06 -1.47
C VAL A 14 16.48 3.51 -1.12
N ILE A 15 16.29 4.81 -0.92
CA ILE A 15 14.98 5.40 -0.62
C ILE A 15 14.39 5.95 -1.90
N PHE A 16 13.31 5.34 -2.36
CA PHE A 16 12.54 5.81 -3.50
C PHE A 16 11.57 6.91 -3.09
N PHE A 17 11.71 8.06 -3.70
CA PHE A 17 10.89 9.23 -3.42
C PHE A 17 9.95 9.51 -4.60
N PRO A 18 8.61 9.49 -4.41
CA PRO A 18 7.68 9.82 -5.48
C PRO A 18 7.84 11.29 -5.86
N THR A 19 8.26 11.55 -7.06
CA THR A 19 8.43 12.92 -7.55
C THR A 19 7.62 13.12 -8.81
N ASN A 20 6.68 14.06 -8.75
CA ASN A 20 6.04 14.65 -9.94
C ASN A 20 6.97 15.69 -10.59
N ARG A 21 8.10 15.99 -9.95
CA ARG A 21 9.16 16.88 -10.40
C ARG A 21 10.43 16.04 -10.60
N LYS A 22 11.29 16.51 -11.47
CA LYS A 22 12.54 15.80 -11.83
C LYS A 22 13.58 15.74 -10.70
N GLU A 23 13.39 16.48 -9.61
CA GLU A 23 14.43 16.65 -8.57
C GLU A 23 13.88 16.41 -7.18
N ILE A 24 14.68 15.74 -6.36
CA ILE A 24 14.45 15.60 -4.93
C ILE A 24 14.86 16.90 -4.26
N PRO A 25 14.05 17.43 -3.31
CA PRO A 25 14.40 18.65 -2.60
C PRO A 25 15.77 18.53 -1.88
N ASP A 26 16.61 19.57 -2.01
CA ASP A 26 17.98 19.58 -1.46
C ASP A 26 18.05 19.35 0.04
N TYR A 27 17.03 19.77 0.80
CA TYR A 27 17.01 19.54 2.24
C TYR A 27 16.91 18.05 2.59
N LEU A 28 16.18 17.26 1.79
CA LEU A 28 16.10 15.81 1.99
C LEU A 28 17.42 15.14 1.68
N ARG A 29 18.10 15.59 0.61
CA ARG A 29 19.44 15.08 0.30
C ARG A 29 20.41 15.34 1.45
N ARG A 30 20.45 16.56 1.95
CA ARG A 30 21.32 16.93 3.07
C ARG A 30 21.04 16.19 4.38
N GLU A 31 19.77 15.81 4.60
CA GLU A 31 19.34 15.14 5.82
C GLU A 31 19.56 13.62 5.79
N PHE A 32 19.35 12.99 4.64
CA PHE A 32 19.25 11.52 4.55
C PHE A 32 20.32 10.88 3.67
N GLU A 33 20.90 11.60 2.70
CA GLU A 33 21.85 11.02 1.76
C GLU A 33 23.26 10.96 2.37
N ASP A 34 23.84 9.75 2.38
CA ASP A 34 25.20 9.50 2.82
C ASP A 34 25.79 8.30 2.05
N GLU A 35 26.95 7.78 2.49
CA GLU A 35 27.63 6.65 1.83
C GLU A 35 26.79 5.37 1.76
N GLN A 36 25.89 5.13 2.73
CA GLN A 36 25.03 3.95 2.79
C GLN A 36 23.61 4.22 2.28
N VAL A 37 23.17 5.47 2.20
CA VAL A 37 21.80 5.86 1.83
C VAL A 37 21.79 6.65 0.54
N ILE A 38 21.08 6.14 -0.45
CA ILE A 38 20.88 6.79 -1.74
C ILE A 38 19.42 7.25 -1.81
N LEU A 39 19.18 8.49 -2.19
CA LEU A 39 17.85 9.00 -2.52
C LEU A 39 17.64 8.95 -4.03
N GLU A 40 16.63 8.22 -4.46
CA GLU A 40 16.27 8.10 -5.87
C GLU A 40 14.88 8.68 -6.13
N GLY A 41 14.80 9.67 -7.03
CA GLY A 41 13.53 10.23 -7.48
C GLY A 41 12.83 9.32 -8.47
N VAL A 42 11.58 8.95 -8.20
CA VAL A 42 10.84 7.99 -9.01
C VAL A 42 9.55 8.61 -9.53
N PRO A 43 9.26 8.55 -10.85
CA PRO A 43 8.00 9.04 -11.38
C PRO A 43 6.83 8.18 -10.90
N ASP A 44 5.73 8.83 -10.52
CA ASP A 44 4.48 8.11 -10.20
C ASP A 44 3.78 7.73 -11.52
N VAL A 45 4.12 6.57 -12.05
CA VAL A 45 3.51 6.03 -13.26
C VAL A 45 2.17 5.40 -12.92
N VAL A 46 1.11 5.92 -13.51
CA VAL A 46 -0.26 5.45 -13.28
C VAL A 46 -0.85 4.89 -14.56
N ALA A 47 -1.16 3.60 -14.57
CA ALA A 47 -1.84 2.97 -15.69
C ALA A 47 -3.25 3.56 -15.89
N ARG A 48 -3.69 3.65 -17.15
CA ARG A 48 -5.03 4.15 -17.48
C ARG A 48 -6.11 3.29 -16.79
N GLY A 49 -7.07 3.93 -16.16
CA GLY A 49 -8.14 3.25 -15.41
C GLY A 49 -7.79 2.76 -14.01
N TYR A 50 -6.51 2.84 -13.60
CA TYR A 50 -6.08 2.40 -12.29
C TYR A 50 -6.80 3.09 -11.13
N SER A 51 -6.97 4.41 -11.19
CA SER A 51 -7.65 5.16 -10.12
C SER A 51 -9.10 4.72 -9.97
N PHE A 52 -9.81 4.50 -11.08
CA PHE A 52 -11.18 3.99 -11.04
C PHE A 52 -11.25 2.60 -10.41
N PHE A 53 -10.36 1.70 -10.80
CA PHE A 53 -10.29 0.35 -10.21
C PHE A 53 -9.97 0.41 -8.71
N ALA A 54 -8.98 1.22 -8.32
CA ALA A 54 -8.57 1.40 -6.94
C ALA A 54 -9.71 1.93 -6.06
N ASP A 55 -10.46 2.92 -6.56
CA ASP A 55 -11.61 3.48 -5.88
C ASP A 55 -12.71 2.42 -5.68
N LYS A 56 -13.02 1.64 -6.70
CA LYS A 56 -14.02 0.55 -6.59
C LYS A 56 -13.56 -0.57 -5.67
N ALA A 57 -12.30 -0.95 -5.73
CA ALA A 57 -11.73 -1.96 -4.84
C ALA A 57 -11.77 -1.55 -3.37
N SER A 58 -11.66 -0.25 -3.06
CA SER A 58 -11.70 0.26 -1.69
C SER A 58 -13.01 -0.08 -0.97
N PHE A 59 -14.12 -0.12 -1.69
CA PHE A 59 -15.44 -0.45 -1.13
C PHE A 59 -15.60 -1.90 -0.67
N LEU A 60 -14.66 -2.80 -0.99
CA LEU A 60 -14.68 -4.17 -0.48
C LEU A 60 -14.26 -4.29 1.00
N VAL A 61 -13.87 -3.19 1.61
CA VAL A 61 -13.71 -3.08 3.06
C VAL A 61 -14.87 -2.24 3.60
N TYR A 62 -15.84 -2.91 4.22
CA TYR A 62 -16.98 -2.24 4.83
C TYR A 62 -16.90 -2.36 6.35
N THR A 63 -16.56 -1.27 6.98
CA THR A 63 -16.43 -1.08 8.43
C THR A 63 -17.15 0.19 8.86
N SER A 64 -17.32 0.42 10.15
CA SER A 64 -17.87 1.69 10.65
C SER A 64 -17.04 2.90 10.17
N SER A 65 -15.71 2.77 10.13
CA SER A 65 -14.81 3.83 9.66
C SER A 65 -14.99 4.10 8.17
N SER A 66 -15.01 3.05 7.34
CA SER A 66 -15.22 3.20 5.88
C SER A 66 -16.61 3.76 5.56
N TRP A 67 -17.62 3.40 6.35
CA TRP A 67 -18.97 3.95 6.23
C TRP A 67 -19.00 5.46 6.51
N VAL A 68 -18.40 5.92 7.62
CA VAL A 68 -18.31 7.35 7.96
C VAL A 68 -17.58 8.11 6.86
N TYR A 69 -16.44 7.60 6.40
CA TYR A 69 -15.69 8.21 5.30
C TYR A 69 -16.51 8.31 4.01
N SER A 70 -17.24 7.25 3.67
CA SER A 70 -18.14 7.24 2.51
C SER A 70 -19.25 8.31 2.64
N GLN A 71 -19.82 8.49 3.84
CA GLN A 71 -20.84 9.51 4.07
C GLN A 71 -20.30 10.94 3.87
N ILE A 72 -19.08 11.21 4.31
CA ILE A 72 -18.41 12.50 4.12
C ILE A 72 -18.21 12.77 2.62
N ASN A 73 -17.69 11.79 1.88
CA ASN A 73 -17.46 11.92 0.44
C ASN A 73 -18.76 12.05 -0.37
N LEU A 74 -19.80 11.30 -0.01
CA LEU A 74 -21.10 11.38 -0.68
C LEU A 74 -21.80 12.72 -0.43
N LYS A 75 -21.60 13.36 0.74
CA LYS A 75 -22.07 14.72 0.99
C LYS A 75 -21.38 15.72 0.06
N ARG A 76 -20.09 15.58 -0.17
CA ARG A 76 -19.33 16.44 -1.11
C ARG A 76 -19.80 16.29 -2.56
N LEU A 77 -20.21 15.08 -2.96
CA LEU A 77 -20.62 14.77 -4.33
C LEU A 77 -22.10 15.05 -4.63
N GLN A 78 -22.86 15.60 -3.68
CA GLN A 78 -24.31 15.94 -3.81
C GLN A 78 -25.18 14.80 -4.40
N ARG A 79 -24.80 13.55 -4.21
CA ARG A 79 -25.53 12.38 -4.73
C ARG A 79 -26.90 12.23 -4.05
N SER A 80 -27.89 11.73 -4.80
CA SER A 80 -29.24 11.48 -4.28
C SER A 80 -29.22 10.49 -3.11
N ARG A 81 -30.17 10.62 -2.17
CA ARG A 81 -30.29 9.71 -1.02
C ARG A 81 -30.47 8.25 -1.44
N PHE A 82 -31.22 8.01 -2.51
CA PHE A 82 -31.46 6.66 -3.05
C PHE A 82 -30.17 5.98 -3.49
N LEU A 83 -29.31 6.65 -4.25
CA LEU A 83 -28.03 6.12 -4.69
C LEU A 83 -27.10 5.82 -3.49
N LYS A 84 -27.17 6.63 -2.43
CA LYS A 84 -26.41 6.37 -1.19
C LYS A 84 -26.83 5.08 -0.51
N TYR A 85 -28.13 4.84 -0.37
CA TYR A 85 -28.64 3.60 0.21
C TYR A 85 -28.28 2.39 -0.65
N PHE A 86 -28.41 2.52 -1.96
CA PHE A 86 -28.02 1.45 -2.89
C PHE A 86 -26.53 1.11 -2.72
N ASP A 87 -25.64 2.09 -2.72
CA ASP A 87 -24.21 1.90 -2.54
C ASP A 87 -23.91 1.22 -1.18
N ILE A 88 -24.54 1.62 -0.10
CA ILE A 88 -24.37 1.04 1.23
C ILE A 88 -24.75 -0.45 1.24
N VAL A 89 -25.95 -0.78 0.75
CA VAL A 89 -26.45 -2.16 0.73
C VAL A 89 -25.61 -3.03 -0.22
N PHE A 90 -25.34 -2.52 -1.41
CA PHE A 90 -24.58 -3.23 -2.43
C PHE A 90 -23.15 -3.52 -1.98
N TYR A 91 -22.39 -2.50 -1.57
CA TYR A 91 -21.02 -2.68 -1.12
C TYR A 91 -20.94 -3.37 0.24
N GLY A 92 -21.88 -3.13 1.14
CA GLY A 92 -21.99 -3.86 2.41
C GLY A 92 -22.15 -5.36 2.21
N THR A 93 -22.91 -5.77 1.19
CA THR A 93 -23.08 -7.17 0.80
C THR A 93 -21.83 -7.72 0.12
N LEU A 94 -21.26 -6.99 -0.87
CA LEU A 94 -20.07 -7.41 -1.58
C LEU A 94 -18.85 -7.57 -0.65
N SER A 95 -18.71 -6.73 0.36
CA SER A 95 -17.60 -6.79 1.32
C SER A 95 -17.57 -8.08 2.14
N LYS A 96 -18.72 -8.76 2.29
CA LYS A 96 -18.85 -10.06 2.96
C LYS A 96 -18.39 -11.22 2.07
N LEU A 97 -18.34 -11.03 0.77
CA LEU A 97 -17.90 -12.04 -0.19
C LEU A 97 -16.36 -12.06 -0.25
N HIS A 98 -15.78 -12.93 0.58
CA HIS A 98 -14.32 -12.96 0.78
C HIS A 98 -13.51 -13.24 -0.49
N PHE A 99 -14.07 -14.04 -1.40
CA PHE A 99 -13.43 -14.36 -2.67
C PHE A 99 -13.21 -13.12 -3.54
N LEU A 100 -14.06 -12.09 -3.43
CA LEU A 100 -13.90 -10.83 -4.17
C LEU A 100 -12.61 -10.10 -3.81
N LYS A 101 -12.18 -10.16 -2.57
CA LYS A 101 -10.89 -9.57 -2.15
C LYS A 101 -9.72 -10.26 -2.86
N THR A 102 -9.79 -11.59 -2.93
CA THR A 102 -8.79 -12.39 -3.65
C THR A 102 -8.83 -12.11 -5.15
N LEU A 103 -10.03 -12.04 -5.72
CA LEU A 103 -10.22 -11.72 -7.13
C LEU A 103 -9.67 -10.34 -7.48
N VAL A 104 -9.96 -9.32 -6.67
CA VAL A 104 -9.44 -7.95 -6.89
C VAL A 104 -7.91 -7.94 -6.83
N ARG A 105 -7.30 -8.64 -5.88
CA ARG A 105 -5.84 -8.75 -5.78
C ARG A 105 -5.23 -9.47 -6.99
N PHE A 106 -5.92 -10.49 -7.48
CA PHE A 106 -5.52 -11.19 -8.70
C PHE A 106 -5.61 -10.26 -9.93
N LEU A 107 -6.72 -9.53 -10.08
CA LEU A 107 -6.92 -8.58 -11.17
C LEU A 107 -5.93 -7.41 -11.10
N GLU A 108 -5.69 -6.85 -9.92
CA GLU A 108 -4.67 -5.83 -9.67
C GLU A 108 -3.31 -6.27 -10.24
N ARG A 109 -2.92 -7.51 -9.95
CA ARG A 109 -1.65 -8.07 -10.40
C ARG A 109 -1.60 -8.31 -11.92
N LYS A 110 -2.73 -8.73 -12.51
CA LYS A 110 -2.76 -9.10 -13.94
C LYS A 110 -3.01 -7.93 -14.88
N ILE A 111 -3.88 -7.00 -14.49
CA ILE A 111 -4.32 -5.90 -15.38
C ILE A 111 -3.39 -4.69 -15.28
N PHE A 112 -2.91 -4.40 -14.07
CA PHE A 112 -2.10 -3.21 -13.80
C PHE A 112 -0.62 -3.56 -13.58
N ASP A 113 -0.20 -4.68 -14.16
CA ASP A 113 1.19 -5.04 -14.21
C ASP A 113 1.90 -4.20 -15.28
N HIS A 114 3.01 -3.57 -14.92
CA HIS A 114 3.85 -2.80 -15.81
C HIS A 114 5.31 -2.86 -15.35
N ASP A 115 6.22 -2.78 -16.29
CA ASP A 115 7.65 -2.87 -16.04
C ASP A 115 8.32 -1.49 -15.83
N ALA A 116 7.51 -0.47 -15.52
CA ALA A 116 7.99 0.92 -15.40
C ALA A 116 9.11 1.10 -14.36
N TYR A 117 9.19 0.21 -13.39
CA TYR A 117 10.19 0.26 -12.31
C TYR A 117 11.27 -0.83 -12.41
N ALA A 118 11.22 -1.68 -13.44
CA ALA A 118 12.15 -2.81 -13.61
C ALA A 118 13.62 -2.38 -13.59
N HIS A 119 13.93 -1.25 -14.25
CA HIS A 119 15.30 -0.71 -14.36
C HIS A 119 15.91 -0.31 -12.99
N TYR A 120 15.07 0.05 -11.98
CA TYR A 120 15.57 0.32 -10.63
C TYR A 120 16.02 -0.96 -9.93
N PHE A 121 15.31 -2.07 -10.18
CA PHE A 121 15.69 -3.38 -9.65
C PHE A 121 16.95 -3.93 -10.31
N GLU A 122 17.16 -3.64 -11.57
CA GLU A 122 18.40 -3.98 -12.29
C GLU A 122 19.58 -3.12 -11.81
N LYS A 123 19.33 -1.84 -11.56
CA LYS A 123 20.36 -0.90 -11.09
C LYS A 123 20.82 -1.19 -9.66
N TYR A 124 19.90 -1.53 -8.78
CA TYR A 124 20.19 -1.60 -7.34
C TYR A 124 20.23 -3.01 -6.77
N GLU A 125 19.70 -4.02 -7.47
CA GLU A 125 19.65 -5.42 -7.09
C GLU A 125 19.22 -5.63 -5.63
N PRO A 126 18.04 -5.12 -5.21
CA PRO A 126 17.65 -5.15 -3.82
C PRO A 126 17.40 -6.57 -3.34
N SER A 127 17.85 -6.90 -2.12
CA SER A 127 17.56 -8.17 -1.44
C SER A 127 16.23 -8.15 -0.66
N LEU A 128 15.68 -6.97 -0.39
CA LEU A 128 14.41 -6.75 0.31
C LEU A 128 13.78 -5.45 -0.18
N VAL A 129 12.48 -5.43 -0.33
CA VAL A 129 11.71 -4.20 -0.54
C VAL A 129 10.85 -3.93 0.68
N PHE A 130 11.14 -2.81 1.36
CA PHE A 130 10.35 -2.30 2.47
C PHE A 130 9.49 -1.12 2.04
N SER A 131 8.19 -1.21 2.29
CA SER A 131 7.24 -0.14 1.99
C SER A 131 6.65 0.44 3.27
N THR A 132 6.64 1.75 3.36
CA THR A 132 6.01 2.50 4.46
C THR A 132 4.52 2.73 4.26
N SER A 133 3.94 2.21 3.18
CA SER A 133 2.51 2.31 2.89
C SER A 133 2.02 1.14 2.04
N VAL A 134 1.13 0.34 2.59
CA VAL A 134 0.50 -0.81 1.87
C VAL A 134 -0.50 -0.36 0.78
N MET A 135 -0.78 0.93 0.65
CA MET A 135 -1.87 1.44 -0.20
C MET A 135 -1.43 2.43 -1.27
N ALA A 136 -0.26 3.05 -1.12
CA ALA A 136 0.24 4.01 -2.11
C ALA A 136 0.59 3.29 -3.42
N LYS A 137 0.34 3.95 -4.55
CA LYS A 137 0.50 3.35 -5.88
C LYS A 137 1.94 2.94 -6.17
N LEU A 138 2.88 3.83 -5.87
CA LEU A 138 4.31 3.55 -6.04
C LEU A 138 4.72 2.32 -5.23
N ASP A 139 4.34 2.28 -3.94
CA ASP A 139 4.65 1.17 -3.04
C ASP A 139 4.10 -0.15 -3.58
N ILE A 140 2.82 -0.16 -4.01
CA ILE A 140 2.21 -1.35 -4.62
C ILE A 140 2.98 -1.80 -5.87
N SER A 141 3.36 -0.87 -6.73
CA SER A 141 4.07 -1.18 -7.97
C SER A 141 5.48 -1.71 -7.71
N MET A 142 6.20 -1.11 -6.77
CA MET A 142 7.52 -1.60 -6.33
C MET A 142 7.42 -2.99 -5.70
N MET A 143 6.46 -3.23 -4.82
CA MET A 143 6.26 -4.56 -4.22
C MET A 143 5.83 -5.61 -5.26
N LYS A 144 5.07 -5.22 -6.29
CA LYS A 144 4.73 -6.14 -7.41
C LYS A 144 5.96 -6.52 -8.20
N GLU A 145 6.81 -5.56 -8.53
CA GLU A 145 8.07 -5.80 -9.24
C GLU A 145 9.02 -6.69 -8.42
N ALA A 146 9.15 -6.43 -7.11
CA ALA A 146 9.90 -7.28 -6.20
C ALA A 146 9.41 -8.75 -6.26
N ARG A 147 8.09 -8.93 -6.18
CA ARG A 147 7.49 -10.29 -6.22
C ARG A 147 7.73 -11.01 -7.55
N LYS A 148 7.71 -10.33 -8.69
CA LYS A 148 8.08 -10.93 -9.99
C LYS A 148 9.49 -11.50 -9.98
N ARG A 149 10.39 -10.85 -9.27
CA ARG A 149 11.81 -11.20 -9.17
C ARG A 149 12.13 -12.13 -8.00
N GLY A 150 11.11 -12.56 -7.23
CA GLY A 150 11.31 -13.40 -6.06
C GLY A 150 11.96 -12.68 -4.87
N ILE A 151 11.96 -11.35 -4.87
CA ILE A 151 12.52 -10.53 -3.80
C ILE A 151 11.49 -10.39 -2.68
N PRO A 152 11.84 -10.68 -1.41
CA PRO A 152 10.95 -10.54 -0.28
C PRO A 152 10.38 -9.12 -0.13
N THR A 153 9.12 -9.05 0.30
CA THR A 153 8.43 -7.78 0.52
C THR A 153 8.00 -7.64 1.97
N LEU A 154 8.32 -6.51 2.56
CA LEU A 154 7.90 -6.11 3.90
C LEU A 154 7.15 -4.78 3.82
N SER A 155 6.07 -4.63 4.57
CA SER A 155 5.35 -3.36 4.57
C SER A 155 4.72 -3.07 5.93
N MET A 156 4.32 -1.80 6.12
CA MET A 156 3.55 -1.36 7.28
C MET A 156 2.42 -0.42 6.85
N PRO A 157 1.25 -0.46 7.52
CA PRO A 157 0.22 0.55 7.30
C PRO A 157 0.72 1.89 7.87
N LYS A 158 0.53 2.96 7.10
CA LYS A 158 0.94 4.31 7.48
C LYS A 158 0.27 4.79 8.78
N SER A 159 -1.00 4.38 9.00
CA SER A 159 -1.74 4.68 10.22
C SER A 159 -2.76 3.58 10.51
N TRP A 160 -3.28 3.55 11.74
CA TRP A 160 -4.21 2.53 12.21
C TRP A 160 -5.56 2.51 11.46
N ASP A 161 -6.02 3.67 10.97
CA ASP A 161 -7.26 3.81 10.21
C ASP A 161 -7.15 3.19 8.81
N ASN A 162 -5.96 3.17 8.22
CA ASN A 162 -5.73 2.54 6.91
C ASN A 162 -6.13 1.06 6.89
N VAL A 163 -6.05 0.38 8.03
CA VAL A 163 -6.41 -1.03 8.16
C VAL A 163 -7.89 -1.27 7.87
N THR A 164 -8.75 -0.32 8.25
CA THR A 164 -10.20 -0.46 8.24
C THR A 164 -10.90 0.37 7.15
N MET A 165 -10.19 1.22 6.43
CA MET A 165 -10.79 2.14 5.45
C MET A 165 -10.77 1.62 4.01
N GLN A 166 -9.72 0.91 3.62
CA GLN A 166 -9.53 0.48 2.24
C GLN A 166 -8.98 -0.94 2.15
N LEU A 167 -9.26 -1.62 1.03
CA LEU A 167 -8.67 -2.92 0.74
C LEU A 167 -7.18 -2.78 0.42
N TYR A 168 -6.35 -3.59 1.06
CA TYR A 168 -4.97 -3.81 0.64
C TYR A 168 -4.97 -4.62 -0.65
N ARG A 169 -4.75 -3.94 -1.76
CA ARG A 169 -4.78 -4.53 -3.11
C ARG A 169 -3.55 -5.38 -3.40
N PHE A 170 -2.45 -5.09 -2.71
CA PHE A 170 -1.28 -5.94 -2.64
C PHE A 170 -1.09 -6.39 -1.19
N VAL A 171 -0.75 -7.67 -1.00
CA VAL A 171 -0.41 -8.23 0.31
C VAL A 171 1.08 -8.54 0.30
N PRO A 172 1.90 -7.88 1.12
CA PRO A 172 3.33 -8.17 1.23
C PRO A 172 3.56 -9.56 1.84
N ASP A 173 4.77 -10.09 1.72
CA ASP A 173 5.11 -11.39 2.32
C ASP A 173 5.12 -11.30 3.85
N ARG A 174 5.49 -10.13 4.38
CA ARG A 174 5.41 -9.82 5.82
C ARG A 174 4.84 -8.43 6.04
N LEU A 175 4.04 -8.29 7.09
CA LEU A 175 3.42 -7.02 7.48
C LEU A 175 3.78 -6.68 8.92
N ILE A 176 4.22 -5.45 9.15
CA ILE A 176 4.49 -4.92 10.48
C ILE A 176 3.30 -4.05 10.92
N VAL A 177 2.87 -4.21 12.16
CA VAL A 177 1.84 -3.38 12.78
C VAL A 177 2.26 -2.93 14.18
N GLN A 178 1.66 -1.84 14.65
CA GLN A 178 2.06 -1.23 15.92
C GLN A 178 1.64 -2.02 17.15
N ASN A 179 0.52 -2.75 17.10
CA ASN A 179 -0.01 -3.46 18.26
C ASN A 179 -0.88 -4.66 17.88
N ASN A 180 -1.23 -5.45 18.88
CA ASN A 180 -2.08 -6.65 18.72
C ASN A 180 -3.52 -6.35 18.28
N ILE A 181 -4.06 -5.17 18.55
CA ILE A 181 -5.39 -4.76 18.10
C ILE A 181 -5.36 -4.58 16.58
N MET A 182 -4.33 -3.91 16.06
CA MET A 182 -4.12 -3.78 14.62
C MET A 182 -3.87 -5.14 13.95
N LYS A 183 -3.06 -6.03 14.54
CA LYS A 183 -2.85 -7.39 14.05
C LYS A 183 -4.18 -8.12 13.85
N LYS A 184 -5.03 -8.14 14.88
CA LYS A 184 -6.36 -8.75 14.81
C LYS A 184 -7.25 -8.09 13.74
N SER A 185 -7.21 -6.77 13.65
CA SER A 185 -7.99 -6.01 12.67
C SER A 185 -7.54 -6.30 11.23
N VAL A 186 -6.24 -6.30 10.96
CA VAL A 186 -5.66 -6.65 9.66
C VAL A 186 -6.05 -8.08 9.27
N ALA A 187 -5.81 -9.05 10.14
CA ALA A 187 -6.13 -10.44 9.86
C ALA A 187 -7.61 -10.61 9.50
N ARG A 188 -8.51 -9.99 10.26
CA ARG A 188 -9.95 -10.08 10.06
C ARG A 188 -10.43 -9.32 8.82
N VAL A 189 -10.06 -8.03 8.70
CA VAL A 189 -10.59 -7.13 7.67
C VAL A 189 -9.94 -7.37 6.33
N GLN A 190 -8.62 -7.50 6.32
CA GLN A 190 -7.83 -7.68 5.10
C GLN A 190 -7.67 -9.14 4.69
N ARG A 191 -8.03 -10.09 5.57
CA ARG A 191 -7.86 -11.53 5.31
C ARG A 191 -6.40 -11.89 4.99
N ILE A 192 -5.50 -11.41 5.83
CA ILE A 192 -4.08 -11.74 5.81
C ILE A 192 -3.84 -12.77 6.91
N ASN A 193 -2.99 -13.78 6.62
CA ASN A 193 -2.62 -14.78 7.61
C ASN A 193 -1.97 -14.11 8.83
N PRO A 194 -2.45 -14.37 10.06
CA PRO A 194 -1.86 -13.79 11.27
C PRO A 194 -0.36 -14.10 11.45
N ASP A 195 0.12 -15.22 10.91
CA ASP A 195 1.53 -15.62 11.00
C ASP A 195 2.45 -14.73 10.15
N ASP A 196 1.88 -14.03 9.15
CA ASP A 196 2.60 -13.07 8.31
C ASP A 196 2.56 -11.64 8.88
N ILE A 197 1.92 -11.44 10.06
CA ILE A 197 1.76 -10.13 10.68
C ILE A 197 2.57 -10.06 11.98
N PHE A 198 3.51 -9.14 12.03
CA PHE A 198 4.41 -8.92 13.16
C PHE A 198 4.03 -7.65 13.92
N VAL A 199 4.09 -7.72 15.25
CA VAL A 199 3.86 -6.55 16.12
C VAL A 199 5.23 -6.05 16.57
N CYS A 200 5.56 -4.79 16.20
CA CYS A 200 6.83 -4.18 16.57
C CYS A 200 6.71 -3.12 17.68
N GLY A 201 5.48 -2.71 18.01
CA GLY A 201 5.26 -1.61 18.97
C GLY A 201 5.62 -0.24 18.37
N PHE A 202 5.60 0.74 19.24
CA PHE A 202 6.20 2.07 19.06
C PHE A 202 7.32 2.24 20.07
#